data_88eef92bdf7554aeaf5534398eab15ad
#
_entry.id   88eef92bdf7554aeaf5534398eab15ad
#
_cell.length_a   1.000
_cell.length_b   1.000
_cell.length_c   1.000
_cell.angle_alpha   90.00
_cell.angle_beta   90.00
_cell.angle_gamma   90.00
#
_symmetry.space_group_name_H-M   'P 1'
#
loop_
_entity.id
_entity.type
_entity.pdbx_description
1 polymer ?
#
loop_
_entity_poly.entity_id
_entity_poly.type
_entity_poly.pdbx_seq_one_letter_code
_entity_poly.pdbx_strand_id
1 'polypeptide(L)'
;MLRYLFNTIVRGSRGGTFKPSLDGILNQMDAHLEKVSDLIAPAPQSRPRTPFDDETVSPGETAMLNLPPRNKLRALRKGVPLFRNMTRGAKLYDDAFWPENDTASPDLIAEFEALARRIGAVNIGYVEVPHYAIFQEKGIPAPYAIVFTVEMQQEPIETAPSFDCQLEVMDGYKRMADISLRLSFWLRGRGYAAYPGMALGGVTDYPHLAE
;
A
#
# COMPACT_ATOMS: atom_id res chain seq x y z
N MET A 1 -16.82 -7.09 9.35
CA MET A 1 -16.02 -6.14 8.59
C MET A 1 -16.60 -4.72 8.59
N LEU A 2 -17.84 -4.47 8.14
CA LEU A 2 -18.51 -3.15 8.27
C LEU A 2 -18.59 -2.66 9.73
N ARG A 3 -18.82 -3.56 10.70
CA ARG A 3 -18.77 -3.24 12.14
C ARG A 3 -17.38 -2.79 12.60
N TYR A 4 -16.30 -3.35 12.05
CA TYR A 4 -14.93 -2.95 12.40
C TYR A 4 -14.61 -1.56 11.83
N LEU A 5 -14.90 -1.33 10.55
CA LEU A 5 -14.80 -0.01 9.92
C LEU A 5 -15.67 1.04 10.62
N PHE A 6 -16.91 0.68 10.94
CA PHE A 6 -17.83 1.57 11.66
C PHE A 6 -17.36 1.86 13.09
N ASN A 7 -16.83 0.85 13.79
CA ASN A 7 -16.28 1.04 15.13
C ASN A 7 -14.94 1.78 15.10
N THR A 8 -14.14 1.63 14.06
CA THR A 8 -12.85 2.32 13.91
C THR A 8 -13.03 3.76 13.43
N ILE A 9 -14.03 4.04 12.59
CA ILE A 9 -14.27 5.37 12.01
C ILE A 9 -15.28 6.20 12.83
N VAL A 10 -16.24 5.55 13.50
CA VAL A 10 -17.41 6.23 14.12
C VAL A 10 -17.48 6.10 15.63
N ARG A 11 -16.94 5.03 16.20
CA ARG A 11 -16.91 4.82 17.65
C ARG A 11 -15.47 4.81 18.14
N GLY A 12 -15.03 5.93 18.69
CA GLY A 12 -13.85 5.94 19.53
C GLY A 12 -13.95 4.88 20.65
N SER A 13 -12.81 4.36 21.10
CA SER A 13 -12.79 3.42 22.23
C SER A 13 -13.45 4.07 23.43
N ARG A 14 -14.24 3.30 24.17
CA ARG A 14 -14.87 3.76 25.41
C ARG A 14 -13.77 4.23 26.38
N GLY A 15 -13.71 5.52 26.62
CA GLY A 15 -12.88 6.10 27.67
C GLY A 15 -11.71 6.99 27.23
N GLY A 16 -11.47 7.18 25.94
CA GLY A 16 -10.49 8.13 25.42
C GLY A 16 -11.02 8.83 24.18
N THR A 17 -10.55 10.03 23.92
CA THR A 17 -10.75 10.72 22.63
C THR A 17 -10.00 9.94 21.54
N PHE A 18 -10.59 8.85 21.05
CA PHE A 18 -10.09 8.13 19.90
C PHE A 18 -10.35 9.02 18.67
N LYS A 19 -9.33 9.71 18.25
CA LYS A 19 -9.22 10.12 16.86
C LYS A 19 -8.78 8.85 16.11
N PRO A 20 -9.55 8.36 15.11
CA PRO A 20 -9.02 7.35 14.21
C PRO A 20 -7.80 7.98 13.55
N SER A 21 -6.61 7.66 14.05
CA SER A 21 -5.40 8.18 13.43
C SER A 21 -5.27 7.47 12.09
N LEU A 22 -5.04 8.24 11.04
CA LEU A 22 -4.68 7.71 9.74
C LEU A 22 -3.48 6.75 9.90
N ASP A 23 -2.57 7.03 10.82
CA ASP A 23 -1.42 6.22 11.19
C ASP A 23 -1.80 4.80 11.63
N GLY A 24 -2.86 4.62 12.43
CA GLY A 24 -3.33 3.29 12.83
C GLY A 24 -3.87 2.46 11.65
N ILE A 25 -4.28 3.11 10.56
CA ILE A 25 -4.69 2.43 9.33
C ILE A 25 -3.49 2.19 8.42
N LEU A 26 -2.56 3.15 8.34
CA LEU A 26 -1.38 3.08 7.50
C LEU A 26 -0.35 2.06 8.04
N ASN A 27 -0.26 1.92 9.35
CA ASN A 27 0.68 1.04 10.02
C ASN A 27 0.12 -0.37 10.31
N GLN A 28 -0.97 -0.78 9.67
CA GLN A 28 -1.53 -2.13 9.82
C GLN A 28 -0.51 -3.24 9.49
N MET A 29 0.45 -2.96 8.64
CA MET A 29 1.48 -3.91 8.24
C MET A 29 2.46 -4.19 9.38
N ASP A 30 2.74 -3.24 10.26
CA ASP A 30 3.75 -3.37 11.31
C ASP A 30 3.47 -4.58 12.21
N ALA A 31 2.22 -4.75 12.64
CA ALA A 31 1.80 -5.89 13.46
C ALA A 31 1.97 -7.26 12.78
N HIS A 32 2.07 -7.30 11.46
CA HIS A 32 2.35 -8.51 10.69
C HIS A 32 3.84 -8.67 10.42
N LEU A 33 4.56 -7.57 10.16
CA LEU A 33 6.02 -7.59 9.97
C LEU A 33 6.76 -8.09 11.21
N GLU A 34 6.28 -7.76 12.42
CA GLU A 34 6.85 -8.26 13.68
C GLU A 34 6.88 -9.78 13.79
N LYS A 35 6.07 -10.48 12.99
CA LYS A 35 5.98 -11.95 12.98
C LYS A 35 6.87 -12.60 11.92
N VAL A 36 7.42 -11.81 11.00
CA VAL A 36 8.25 -12.33 9.92
C VAL A 36 9.69 -12.44 10.40
N SER A 37 10.28 -13.63 10.32
CA SER A 37 11.70 -13.85 10.56
C SER A 37 12.54 -13.36 9.37
N ASP A 38 13.80 -13.05 9.63
CA ASP A 38 14.84 -12.78 8.61
C ASP A 38 14.53 -11.62 7.65
N LEU A 39 13.96 -10.54 8.18
CA LEU A 39 13.73 -9.32 7.40
C LEU A 39 15.04 -8.67 6.96
N ILE A 40 15.08 -8.25 5.70
CA ILE A 40 16.19 -7.45 5.15
C ILE A 40 16.07 -6.04 5.70
N ALA A 41 17.11 -5.60 6.40
CA ALA A 41 17.14 -4.30 7.08
C ALA A 41 17.44 -3.14 6.11
N PRO A 42 16.99 -1.91 6.43
CA PRO A 42 17.35 -0.70 5.69
C PRO A 42 18.85 -0.40 5.80
N ALA A 43 19.35 0.39 4.84
CA ALA A 43 20.69 0.97 4.96
C ALA A 43 20.75 1.94 6.16
N PRO A 44 21.92 2.08 6.80
CA PRO A 44 22.10 3.10 7.84
C PRO A 44 21.76 4.49 7.31
N GLN A 45 20.99 5.26 8.07
CA GLN A 45 20.61 6.60 7.67
C GLN A 45 21.84 7.53 7.70
N SER A 46 22.17 8.12 6.54
CA SER A 46 23.32 9.01 6.38
C SER A 46 23.00 10.48 6.66
N ARG A 47 21.73 10.85 6.77
CA ARG A 47 21.29 12.24 6.97
C ARG A 47 20.32 12.32 8.15
N PRO A 48 20.41 13.38 8.98
CA PRO A 48 19.39 13.63 9.98
C PRO A 48 18.05 13.88 9.28
N ARG A 49 16.96 13.51 9.94
CA ARG A 49 15.59 13.83 9.47
C ARG A 49 15.47 15.35 9.28
N THR A 50 14.77 15.74 8.24
CA THR A 50 14.43 17.15 8.03
C THR A 50 13.29 17.55 8.98
N PRO A 51 13.10 18.85 9.30
CA PRO A 51 11.95 19.29 10.11
C PRO A 51 10.60 18.89 9.53
N PHE A 52 10.50 18.63 8.21
CA PHE A 52 9.29 18.13 7.56
C PHE A 52 8.91 16.69 7.98
N ASP A 53 9.87 15.91 8.44
CA ASP A 53 9.64 14.53 8.90
C ASP A 53 8.90 14.48 10.24
N ASP A 54 8.93 15.58 11.00
CA ASP A 54 8.34 15.70 12.34
C ASP A 54 6.97 16.42 12.34
N GLU A 55 6.55 16.99 11.21
CA GLU A 55 5.24 17.63 11.10
C GLU A 55 4.13 16.60 10.91
N THR A 56 3.58 16.14 12.00
CA THR A 56 2.53 15.12 12.10
C THR A 56 1.12 15.60 11.71
N VAL A 57 0.96 16.81 11.22
CA VAL A 57 -0.36 17.34 10.87
C VAL A 57 -0.62 17.13 9.38
N SER A 58 -1.23 16.01 9.05
CA SER A 58 -1.79 15.82 7.71
C SER A 58 -2.99 16.76 7.50
N PRO A 59 -2.88 17.74 6.59
CA PRO A 59 -4.02 18.59 6.23
C PRO A 59 -5.23 17.79 5.73
N GLY A 60 -4.99 16.54 5.27
CA GLY A 60 -6.03 15.65 4.78
C GLY A 60 -6.97 15.12 5.87
N GLU A 61 -6.52 15.01 7.12
CA GLU A 61 -7.36 14.50 8.21
C GLU A 61 -8.52 15.47 8.54
N THR A 62 -8.22 16.74 8.62
CA THR A 62 -9.22 17.80 8.87
C THR A 62 -10.11 18.02 7.64
N ALA A 63 -9.58 17.88 6.44
CA ALA A 63 -10.35 18.08 5.22
C ALA A 63 -11.41 16.98 5.01
N MET A 64 -11.10 15.71 5.31
CA MET A 64 -12.06 14.60 5.18
C MET A 64 -13.24 14.70 6.17
N LEU A 65 -13.01 15.19 7.39
CA LEU A 65 -14.06 15.34 8.40
C LEU A 65 -15.09 16.42 8.03
N ASN A 66 -14.66 17.45 7.30
CA ASN A 66 -15.48 18.62 6.94
C ASN A 66 -16.14 18.53 5.56
N LEU A 67 -16.02 17.40 4.86
CA LEU A 67 -16.64 17.21 3.55
C LEU A 67 -18.17 17.25 3.62
N PRO A 68 -18.83 17.85 2.61
CA PRO A 68 -20.28 17.71 2.43
C PRO A 68 -20.70 16.23 2.37
N PRO A 69 -21.93 15.89 2.81
CA PRO A 69 -22.38 14.48 2.85
C PRO A 69 -22.23 13.72 1.53
N ARG A 70 -22.50 14.39 0.40
CA ARG A 70 -22.33 13.82 -0.96
C ARG A 70 -20.88 13.45 -1.23
N ASN A 71 -19.94 14.29 -0.84
CA ASN A 71 -18.51 14.07 -1.03
C ASN A 71 -18.00 12.98 -0.10
N LYS A 72 -18.50 12.92 1.15
CA LYS A 72 -18.21 11.79 2.06
C LYS A 72 -18.62 10.46 1.45
N LEU A 73 -19.79 10.38 0.84
CA LEU A 73 -20.24 9.14 0.19
C LEU A 73 -19.34 8.75 -1.00
N ARG A 74 -18.93 9.74 -1.83
CA ARG A 74 -18.00 9.52 -2.95
C ARG A 74 -16.63 9.01 -2.43
N ALA A 75 -16.10 9.64 -1.38
CA ALA A 75 -14.85 9.23 -0.75
C ALA A 75 -14.94 7.81 -0.15
N LEU A 76 -16.03 7.47 0.54
CA LEU A 76 -16.26 6.14 1.11
C LEU A 76 -16.30 5.04 0.04
N ARG A 77 -16.91 5.31 -1.12
CA ARG A 77 -16.96 4.33 -2.23
C ARG A 77 -15.58 3.96 -2.76
N LYS A 78 -14.61 4.88 -2.71
CA LYS A 78 -13.22 4.64 -3.11
C LYS A 78 -12.38 4.13 -1.95
N GLY A 79 -12.52 4.71 -0.76
CA GLY A 79 -11.73 4.40 0.43
C GLY A 79 -12.03 3.01 1.01
N VAL A 80 -13.30 2.60 1.11
CA VAL A 80 -13.64 1.29 1.70
C VAL A 80 -12.97 0.11 0.96
N PRO A 81 -13.02 0.01 -0.38
CA PRO A 81 -12.29 -1.04 -1.09
C PRO A 81 -10.76 -0.92 -0.93
N LEU A 82 -10.22 0.30 -0.95
CA LEU A 82 -8.79 0.54 -0.73
C LEU A 82 -8.35 -0.05 0.61
N PHE A 83 -8.94 0.39 1.73
CA PHE A 83 -8.56 -0.08 3.05
C PHE A 83 -8.81 -1.57 3.25
N ARG A 84 -9.87 -2.13 2.67
CA ARG A 84 -10.10 -3.58 2.69
C ARG A 84 -8.96 -4.33 2.00
N ASN A 85 -8.51 -3.86 0.85
CA ASN A 85 -7.43 -4.51 0.11
C ASN A 85 -6.08 -4.33 0.83
N MET A 86 -5.82 -3.16 1.42
CA MET A 86 -4.66 -2.94 2.28
C MET A 86 -4.63 -3.92 3.46
N THR A 87 -5.73 -4.03 4.21
CA THR A 87 -5.84 -4.98 5.33
C THR A 87 -5.60 -6.44 4.89
N ARG A 88 -6.11 -6.82 3.71
CA ARG A 88 -5.88 -8.15 3.15
C ARG A 88 -4.43 -8.34 2.73
N GLY A 89 -3.83 -7.30 2.14
CA GLY A 89 -2.42 -7.30 1.75
C GLY A 89 -1.50 -7.41 2.96
N ALA A 90 -1.74 -6.62 4.00
CA ALA A 90 -0.94 -6.66 5.23
C ALA A 90 -0.89 -8.06 5.85
N LYS A 91 -1.99 -8.80 5.82
CA LYS A 91 -2.02 -10.18 6.33
C LYS A 91 -1.13 -11.16 5.58
N LEU A 92 -0.70 -10.84 4.36
CA LEU A 92 0.23 -11.68 3.60
C LEU A 92 1.68 -11.55 4.13
N TYR A 93 1.94 -10.62 5.04
CA TYR A 93 3.21 -10.50 5.75
C TYR A 93 3.29 -11.38 7.01
N ASP A 94 2.31 -12.25 7.23
CA ASP A 94 2.41 -13.28 8.27
C ASP A 94 3.36 -14.41 7.82
N ASP A 95 4.07 -15.01 8.78
CA ASP A 95 5.08 -16.07 8.58
C ASP A 95 4.47 -17.45 8.21
N ALA A 96 3.25 -17.45 7.71
CA ALA A 96 2.49 -18.69 7.46
C ALA A 96 2.67 -19.25 6.04
N PHE A 97 3.41 -18.55 5.16
CA PHE A 97 3.60 -18.99 3.79
C PHE A 97 5.02 -19.51 3.56
N TRP A 98 5.11 -20.78 3.16
CA TRP A 98 6.38 -21.43 2.78
C TRP A 98 6.44 -21.53 1.25
N PRO A 99 7.39 -20.83 0.59
CA PRO A 99 7.53 -20.92 -0.85
C PRO A 99 8.00 -22.31 -1.27
N GLU A 100 7.43 -22.84 -2.34
CA GLU A 100 7.85 -24.08 -2.98
C GLU A 100 8.85 -23.81 -4.13
N ASN A 101 8.80 -22.58 -4.66
CA ASN A 101 9.61 -22.16 -5.81
C ASN A 101 10.32 -20.84 -5.49
N ASP A 102 11.57 -20.73 -5.93
CA ASP A 102 12.44 -19.55 -5.81
C ASP A 102 12.87 -18.96 -7.17
N THR A 103 12.67 -19.71 -8.25
CA THR A 103 13.10 -19.31 -9.59
C THR A 103 11.92 -19.35 -10.55
N ALA A 104 11.68 -18.25 -11.27
CA ALA A 104 10.62 -18.14 -12.25
C ALA A 104 11.09 -18.50 -13.65
N SER A 105 10.30 -19.31 -14.38
CA SER A 105 10.55 -19.57 -15.79
C SER A 105 10.16 -18.38 -16.66
N PRO A 106 10.73 -18.21 -17.88
CA PRO A 106 10.31 -17.17 -18.82
C PRO A 106 8.81 -17.21 -19.13
N ASP A 107 8.23 -18.41 -19.25
CA ASP A 107 6.80 -18.57 -19.53
C ASP A 107 5.94 -18.04 -18.36
N LEU A 108 6.34 -18.34 -17.12
CA LEU A 108 5.66 -17.80 -15.93
C LEU A 108 5.71 -16.25 -15.89
N ILE A 109 6.85 -15.68 -16.23
CA ILE A 109 7.03 -14.21 -16.29
C ILE A 109 6.09 -13.64 -17.36
N ALA A 110 6.04 -14.24 -18.54
CA ALA A 110 5.13 -13.80 -19.61
C ALA A 110 3.65 -13.88 -19.20
N GLU A 111 3.23 -14.98 -18.55
CA GLU A 111 1.87 -15.11 -18.01
C GLU A 111 1.57 -14.05 -16.93
N PHE A 112 2.53 -13.79 -16.05
CA PHE A 112 2.43 -12.77 -15.01
C PHE A 112 2.23 -11.39 -15.61
N GLU A 113 3.07 -11.00 -16.57
CA GLU A 113 2.96 -9.71 -17.24
C GLU A 113 1.65 -9.57 -18.01
N ALA A 114 1.23 -10.62 -18.72
CA ALA A 114 -0.05 -10.62 -19.42
C ALA A 114 -1.23 -10.43 -18.44
N LEU A 115 -1.17 -11.08 -17.27
CA LEU A 115 -2.15 -10.87 -16.21
C LEU A 115 -2.09 -9.44 -15.68
N ALA A 116 -0.90 -8.93 -15.34
CA ALA A 116 -0.71 -7.60 -14.78
C ALA A 116 -1.27 -6.51 -15.71
N ARG A 117 -0.93 -6.57 -17.01
CA ARG A 117 -1.46 -5.65 -18.02
C ARG A 117 -2.98 -5.75 -18.15
N ARG A 118 -3.53 -6.96 -18.17
CA ARG A 118 -4.98 -7.20 -18.26
C ARG A 118 -5.76 -6.60 -17.10
N ILE A 119 -5.16 -6.54 -15.90
CA ILE A 119 -5.81 -5.99 -14.70
C ILE A 119 -5.47 -4.52 -14.45
N GLY A 120 -4.70 -3.88 -15.34
CA GLY A 120 -4.51 -2.43 -15.38
C GLY A 120 -3.11 -1.91 -15.03
N ALA A 121 -2.10 -2.77 -14.94
CA ALA A 121 -0.71 -2.32 -14.91
C ALA A 121 -0.28 -1.82 -16.29
N VAL A 122 0.42 -0.69 -16.34
CA VAL A 122 0.90 -0.08 -17.59
C VAL A 122 2.34 -0.49 -17.85
N ASN A 123 3.24 -0.12 -16.96
CA ASN A 123 4.64 -0.52 -17.03
C ASN A 123 4.93 -1.55 -15.93
N ILE A 124 5.85 -2.44 -16.20
CA ILE A 124 6.29 -3.49 -15.27
C ILE A 124 7.81 -3.54 -15.32
N GLY A 125 8.44 -3.50 -14.17
CA GLY A 125 9.89 -3.62 -14.00
C GLY A 125 10.22 -4.61 -12.88
N TYR A 126 11.46 -5.09 -12.88
CA TYR A 126 12.00 -6.03 -11.89
C TYR A 126 13.28 -5.43 -11.33
N VAL A 127 13.40 -5.40 -10.02
CA VAL A 127 14.55 -4.79 -9.34
C VAL A 127 14.94 -5.61 -8.11
N GLU A 128 16.22 -5.73 -7.86
CA GLU A 128 16.73 -6.10 -6.55
C GLU A 128 16.58 -4.88 -5.62
N VAL A 129 15.92 -5.06 -4.48
CA VAL A 129 15.57 -3.94 -3.62
C VAL A 129 16.83 -3.35 -2.96
N PRO A 130 17.22 -2.12 -3.30
CA PRO A 130 18.36 -1.50 -2.65
C PRO A 130 18.02 -1.18 -1.19
N HIS A 131 18.94 -1.44 -0.27
CA HIS A 131 18.72 -1.25 1.17
C HIS A 131 18.37 0.21 1.53
N TYR A 132 18.81 1.19 0.75
CA TYR A 132 18.48 2.61 0.97
C TYR A 132 17.02 2.94 0.63
N ALA A 133 16.35 2.11 -0.19
CA ALA A 133 14.93 2.28 -0.50
C ALA A 133 14.02 1.69 0.57
N ILE A 134 14.56 0.97 1.55
CA ILE A 134 13.78 0.44 2.69
C ILE A 134 13.65 1.55 3.73
N PHE A 135 12.43 1.84 4.18
CA PHE A 135 12.20 2.84 5.22
C PHE A 135 12.86 2.45 6.54
N GLN A 136 13.35 3.44 7.28
CA GLN A 136 13.93 3.23 8.61
C GLN A 136 12.90 2.56 9.53
N GLU A 137 13.40 1.69 10.42
CA GLU A 137 12.55 0.89 11.33
C GLU A 137 11.61 -0.11 10.63
N LYS A 138 11.78 -0.30 9.31
CA LYS A 138 11.07 -1.32 8.52
C LYS A 138 12.06 -2.39 8.05
N GLY A 139 11.51 -3.44 7.47
CA GLY A 139 12.25 -4.48 6.80
C GLY A 139 11.41 -5.10 5.69
N ILE A 140 12.04 -5.81 4.78
CA ILE A 140 11.34 -6.50 3.71
C ILE A 140 11.57 -8.01 3.79
N PRO A 141 10.56 -8.83 3.45
CA PRO A 141 10.65 -10.29 3.52
C PRO A 141 11.21 -10.93 2.25
N ALA A 142 11.55 -10.15 1.23
CA ALA A 142 12.07 -10.66 -0.04
C ALA A 142 13.07 -9.68 -0.67
N PRO A 143 14.14 -10.17 -1.34
CA PRO A 143 15.20 -9.33 -1.90
C PRO A 143 14.81 -8.66 -3.23
N TYR A 144 13.80 -9.14 -3.92
CA TYR A 144 13.38 -8.64 -5.22
C TYR A 144 12.02 -7.99 -5.17
N ALA A 145 11.83 -6.96 -5.98
CA ALA A 145 10.55 -6.31 -6.17
C ALA A 145 10.11 -6.32 -7.63
N ILE A 146 8.82 -6.47 -7.83
CA ILE A 146 8.16 -6.23 -9.11
C ILE A 146 7.45 -4.89 -8.98
N VAL A 147 7.90 -3.92 -9.76
CA VAL A 147 7.38 -2.56 -9.78
C VAL A 147 6.43 -2.40 -10.96
N PHE A 148 5.29 -1.80 -10.75
CA PHE A 148 4.36 -1.48 -11.84
C PHE A 148 3.74 -0.10 -11.64
N THR A 149 3.30 0.51 -12.74
CA THR A 149 2.59 1.79 -12.72
C THR A 149 1.13 1.62 -13.09
N VAL A 150 0.30 2.54 -12.62
CA VAL A 150 -1.10 2.68 -13.04
C VAL A 150 -1.34 4.10 -13.51
N GLU A 151 -2.13 4.28 -14.55
CA GLU A 151 -2.52 5.61 -15.01
C GLU A 151 -3.62 6.20 -14.14
N MET A 152 -3.55 7.50 -13.91
CA MET A 152 -4.64 8.30 -13.37
C MET A 152 -5.31 9.10 -14.49
N GLN A 153 -6.58 9.45 -14.30
CA GLN A 153 -7.32 10.27 -15.28
C GLN A 153 -6.80 11.71 -15.24
N GLN A 154 -6.43 12.23 -16.40
CA GLN A 154 -5.84 13.56 -16.53
C GLN A 154 -6.79 14.68 -16.08
N GLU A 155 -8.04 14.65 -16.57
CA GLU A 155 -9.02 15.70 -16.27
C GLU A 155 -9.20 15.99 -14.77
N PRO A 156 -9.45 14.98 -13.89
CA PRO A 156 -9.55 15.26 -12.45
C PRO A 156 -8.23 15.75 -11.85
N ILE A 157 -7.09 15.26 -12.32
CA ILE A 157 -5.77 15.65 -11.77
C ILE A 157 -5.48 17.13 -12.10
N GLU A 158 -5.83 17.61 -13.28
CA GLU A 158 -5.66 19.01 -13.68
C GLU A 158 -6.51 20.00 -12.88
N THR A 159 -7.52 19.51 -12.15
CA THR A 159 -8.33 20.37 -11.24
C THR A 159 -7.68 20.66 -9.90
N ALA A 160 -6.44 20.20 -9.66
CA ALA A 160 -5.76 20.43 -8.39
C ALA A 160 -5.60 21.93 -8.05
N PRO A 161 -5.78 22.33 -6.77
CA PRO A 161 -6.22 21.52 -5.62
C PRO A 161 -7.74 21.42 -5.55
N SER A 162 -8.29 20.24 -5.76
CA SER A 162 -9.73 20.03 -5.72
C SER A 162 -10.11 18.68 -5.08
N PHE A 163 -11.38 18.54 -4.71
CA PHE A 163 -11.90 17.27 -4.23
C PHE A 163 -11.93 16.19 -5.32
N ASP A 164 -12.12 16.54 -6.58
CA ASP A 164 -12.11 15.58 -7.70
C ASP A 164 -10.70 15.07 -7.96
N CYS A 165 -9.68 15.92 -7.87
CA CYS A 165 -8.29 15.49 -7.87
C CYS A 165 -7.99 14.49 -6.73
N GLN A 166 -8.40 14.79 -5.49
CA GLN A 166 -8.23 13.89 -4.35
C GLN A 166 -8.93 12.54 -4.55
N LEU A 167 -10.11 12.53 -5.16
CA LEU A 167 -10.83 11.30 -5.48
C LEU A 167 -10.11 10.45 -6.53
N GLU A 168 -9.51 11.07 -7.53
CA GLU A 168 -8.74 10.33 -8.55
C GLU A 168 -7.46 9.74 -7.97
N VAL A 169 -6.75 10.49 -7.13
CA VAL A 169 -5.59 9.97 -6.38
C VAL A 169 -6.00 8.77 -5.52
N MET A 170 -7.11 8.86 -4.80
CA MET A 170 -7.64 7.75 -4.00
C MET A 170 -8.02 6.54 -4.87
N ASP A 171 -8.55 6.76 -6.07
CA ASP A 171 -8.87 5.69 -7.02
C ASP A 171 -7.59 5.04 -7.57
N GLY A 172 -6.56 5.83 -7.85
CA GLY A 172 -5.23 5.33 -8.21
C GLY A 172 -4.67 4.39 -7.14
N TYR A 173 -4.66 4.82 -5.89
CA TYR A 173 -4.26 3.97 -4.75
C TYR A 173 -5.11 2.70 -4.62
N LYS A 174 -6.43 2.82 -4.83
CA LYS A 174 -7.32 1.65 -4.80
C LYS A 174 -6.98 0.64 -5.91
N ARG A 175 -6.70 1.13 -7.14
CA ARG A 175 -6.29 0.29 -8.26
C ARG A 175 -4.95 -0.39 -8.00
N MET A 176 -3.94 0.35 -7.51
CA MET A 176 -2.65 -0.22 -7.11
C MET A 176 -2.81 -1.32 -6.06
N ALA A 177 -3.58 -1.08 -5.00
CA ALA A 177 -3.84 -2.06 -3.97
C ALA A 177 -4.55 -3.33 -4.49
N ASP A 178 -5.50 -3.18 -5.41
CA ASP A 178 -6.20 -4.32 -6.02
C ASP A 178 -5.27 -5.14 -6.92
N ILE A 179 -4.49 -4.48 -7.77
CA ILE A 179 -3.54 -5.13 -8.68
C ILE A 179 -2.46 -5.86 -7.87
N SER A 180 -1.80 -5.17 -6.94
CA SER A 180 -0.75 -5.74 -6.10
C SER A 180 -1.23 -6.98 -5.34
N LEU A 181 -2.42 -6.90 -4.75
CA LEU A 181 -3.01 -8.03 -4.02
C LEU A 181 -3.33 -9.22 -4.94
N ARG A 182 -3.91 -8.98 -6.11
CA ARG A 182 -4.22 -10.04 -7.09
C ARG A 182 -2.97 -10.72 -7.61
N LEU A 183 -1.94 -9.96 -7.94
CA LEU A 183 -0.66 -10.49 -8.41
C LEU A 183 0.02 -11.32 -7.32
N SER A 184 0.00 -10.84 -6.07
CA SER A 184 0.54 -11.60 -4.95
C SER A 184 -0.20 -12.93 -4.72
N PHE A 185 -1.52 -12.94 -4.79
CA PHE A 185 -2.28 -14.21 -4.70
C PHE A 185 -2.01 -15.14 -5.89
N TRP A 186 -1.85 -14.59 -7.08
CA TRP A 186 -1.55 -15.40 -8.27
C TRP A 186 -0.18 -16.07 -8.17
N LEU A 187 0.83 -15.35 -7.67
CA LEU A 187 2.17 -15.91 -7.41
C LEU A 187 2.14 -16.96 -6.31
N ARG A 188 1.48 -16.65 -5.18
CA ARG A 188 1.36 -17.61 -4.06
C ARG A 188 0.63 -18.88 -4.46
N GLY A 189 -0.39 -18.79 -5.30
CA GLY A 189 -1.09 -19.96 -5.85
C GLY A 189 -0.21 -20.83 -6.77
N ARG A 190 0.99 -20.36 -7.13
CA ARG A 190 1.99 -21.09 -7.89
C ARG A 190 3.26 -21.44 -7.07
N GLY A 191 3.17 -21.31 -5.76
CA GLY A 191 4.25 -21.67 -4.84
C GLY A 191 5.36 -20.62 -4.68
N TYR A 192 5.15 -19.38 -5.15
CA TYR A 192 6.13 -18.29 -4.97
C TYR A 192 5.79 -17.43 -3.77
N ALA A 193 6.79 -17.08 -2.96
CA ALA A 193 6.62 -16.03 -1.95
C ALA A 193 6.32 -14.70 -2.63
N ALA A 194 5.24 -14.04 -2.22
CA ALA A 194 4.87 -12.73 -2.75
C ALA A 194 4.16 -11.90 -1.68
N TYR A 195 4.60 -10.67 -1.57
CA TYR A 195 4.13 -9.71 -0.58
C TYR A 195 3.69 -8.43 -1.29
N PRO A 196 2.41 -8.05 -1.20
CA PRO A 196 1.92 -6.90 -1.93
C PRO A 196 2.50 -5.61 -1.36
N GLY A 197 3.03 -4.75 -2.22
CA GLY A 197 3.31 -3.36 -1.85
C GLY A 197 2.01 -2.68 -1.41
N MET A 198 2.07 -1.96 -0.28
CA MET A 198 0.90 -1.26 0.23
C MET A 198 0.74 0.06 -0.50
N ALA A 199 -0.48 0.38 -0.89
CA ALA A 199 -0.79 1.65 -1.53
C ALA A 199 -0.51 2.85 -0.61
N LEU A 200 -0.66 2.66 0.70
CA LEU A 200 -0.33 3.62 1.76
C LEU A 200 0.34 2.85 2.90
N GLY A 201 1.34 3.43 3.55
CA GLY A 201 2.06 2.78 4.66
C GLY A 201 2.91 1.58 4.21
N GLY A 202 3.58 1.69 3.07
CA GLY A 202 4.51 0.68 2.59
C GLY A 202 5.80 0.61 3.40
N VAL A 203 6.65 -0.36 3.05
CA VAL A 203 7.94 -0.59 3.71
C VAL A 203 9.13 -0.07 2.90
N THR A 204 8.88 0.32 1.65
CA THR A 204 9.89 0.80 0.71
C THR A 204 9.45 2.08 0.01
N ASP A 205 10.41 2.87 -0.42
CA ASP A 205 10.20 4.05 -1.26
C ASP A 205 10.03 3.59 -2.72
N TYR A 206 8.81 3.62 -3.23
CA TYR A 206 8.47 3.15 -4.57
C TYR A 206 9.13 3.95 -5.71
N PRO A 207 9.27 5.29 -5.66
CA PRO A 207 10.06 6.04 -6.63
C PRO A 207 11.47 5.50 -6.81
N HIS A 208 12.21 5.25 -5.71
CA HIS A 208 13.57 4.69 -5.77
C HIS A 208 13.63 3.22 -6.27
N LEU A 209 12.51 2.50 -6.25
CA LEU A 209 12.45 1.17 -6.87
C LEU A 209 12.18 1.23 -8.38
N ALA A 210 11.75 2.38 -8.88
CA ALA A 210 11.38 2.57 -10.29
C ALA A 210 12.50 3.21 -11.13
N GLU A 211 13.60 3.65 -10.51
CA GLU A 211 14.82 4.16 -11.15
C GLU A 211 15.66 3.01 -11.74
#